data_887887736518593aeec682d7b8249cad
#
_entry.id   887887736518593aeec682d7b8249cad
#
_cell.length_a   1.000
_cell.length_b   1.000
_cell.length_c   1.000
_cell.angle_alpha   90.00
_cell.angle_beta   90.00
_cell.angle_gamma   90.00
#
_symmetry.space_group_name_H-M   'P 1'
#
loop_
_entity.id
_entity.type
_entity.pdbx_description
1 polymer ?
#
loop_
_entity_poly.entity_id
_entity_poly.type
_entity_poly.pdbx_seq_one_letter_code
_entity_poly.pdbx_strand_id
1 'polypeptide(L)'
;AYELGFKKAKGEMKASIIESLLATISKFVDKEVANFTSFSDFDLKEIGKAKVVLYVIIPVMDNTYESFINLFFSQLFDELYKLAADHHAKLPHQVDFILDEFVNLGKFPKYEEFLATCRGYGIGVTTICQTLTQLQALYGKEKAESILGNHAVKICLNAANDVTAKYFSDLLGKSTVKVETGSESTSHSKEESHSKSDSYSYTSRSLMTPDEIMRMPEDQSLLIFSNARPVKATKAFQFKLFPGADHLVNLSQNDYQGQPEASQETNFKKKVEKWKAKLKETAQKETANEMSQTDEEQQQDNLDSDLERVSNKDSQTEAPEEDDNNLFG
;
A
#
# COMPACT_ATOMS: atom_id res chain seq x y z
N ALA A 1 4.11 19.42 10.90
CA ALA A 1 2.65 19.47 10.65
C ALA A 1 1.89 20.04 11.85
N TYR A 2 2.11 19.55 13.10
CA TYR A 2 1.41 20.01 14.31
C TYR A 2 1.60 21.52 14.56
N GLU A 3 2.84 21.99 14.62
CA GLU A 3 3.18 23.39 14.88
C GLU A 3 2.70 24.35 13.79
N LEU A 4 2.85 23.96 12.53
CA LEU A 4 2.51 24.80 11.38
C LEU A 4 1.03 24.76 11.00
N GLY A 5 0.37 23.67 11.25
CA GLY A 5 -1.03 23.45 10.86
C GLY A 5 -2.00 23.52 12.03
N PHE A 6 -1.97 22.50 12.90
CA PHE A 6 -2.97 22.33 13.94
C PHE A 6 -2.96 23.44 15.01
N LYS A 7 -1.76 23.83 15.48
CA LYS A 7 -1.61 24.87 16.51
C LYS A 7 -2.13 26.24 16.05
N LYS A 8 -2.04 26.52 14.74
CA LYS A 8 -2.54 27.76 14.13
C LYS A 8 -4.01 27.71 13.69
N ALA A 9 -4.59 26.51 13.61
CA ALA A 9 -5.99 26.36 13.24
C ALA A 9 -6.91 26.85 14.37
N LYS A 10 -7.95 27.60 14.02
CA LYS A 10 -8.95 28.13 14.97
C LYS A 10 -10.36 27.69 14.57
N GLY A 11 -11.25 27.59 15.57
CA GLY A 11 -12.67 27.35 15.34
C GLY A 11 -12.96 26.05 14.56
N GLU A 12 -13.79 26.15 13.54
CA GLU A 12 -14.27 25.02 12.73
C GLU A 12 -13.14 24.24 12.03
N MET A 13 -12.07 24.91 11.59
CA MET A 13 -10.93 24.26 10.98
C MET A 13 -10.26 23.30 11.96
N LYS A 14 -10.13 23.68 13.23
CA LYS A 14 -9.54 22.81 14.27
C LYS A 14 -10.44 21.61 14.53
N ALA A 15 -11.75 21.81 14.59
CA ALA A 15 -12.72 20.73 14.76
C ALA A 15 -12.66 19.74 13.59
N SER A 16 -12.64 20.21 12.34
CA SER A 16 -12.56 19.39 11.15
C SER A 16 -11.26 18.55 11.09
N ILE A 17 -10.12 19.14 11.50
CA ILE A 17 -8.84 18.40 11.59
C ILE A 17 -8.94 17.27 12.64
N ILE A 18 -9.56 17.55 13.80
CA ILE A 18 -9.77 16.56 14.86
C ILE A 18 -10.68 15.44 14.36
N GLU A 19 -11.80 15.77 13.72
CA GLU A 19 -12.74 14.79 13.18
C GLU A 19 -12.07 13.88 12.14
N SER A 20 -11.30 14.45 11.21
CA SER A 20 -10.55 13.70 10.22
C SER A 20 -9.50 12.77 10.87
N LEU A 21 -8.82 13.24 11.90
CA LEU A 21 -7.87 12.44 12.68
C LEU A 21 -8.60 11.30 13.41
N LEU A 22 -9.69 11.60 14.11
CA LEU A 22 -10.49 10.62 14.83
C LEU A 22 -11.06 9.56 13.88
N ALA A 23 -11.56 9.96 12.70
CA ALA A 23 -12.02 9.01 11.68
C ALA A 23 -10.89 8.07 11.23
N THR A 24 -9.68 8.60 11.06
CA THR A 24 -8.51 7.80 10.65
C THR A 24 -8.06 6.82 11.74
N ILE A 25 -8.00 7.28 13.00
CA ILE A 25 -7.51 6.45 14.12
C ILE A 25 -8.61 5.64 14.80
N SER A 26 -9.89 5.83 14.44
CA SER A 26 -11.03 5.13 15.06
C SER A 26 -10.89 3.61 15.02
N LYS A 27 -10.29 3.08 13.96
CA LYS A 27 -10.02 1.64 13.81
C LYS A 27 -9.05 1.08 14.87
N PHE A 28 -8.21 1.94 15.49
CA PHE A 28 -7.28 1.58 16.56
C PHE A 28 -7.90 1.74 17.97
N VAL A 29 -9.15 2.20 18.06
CA VAL A 29 -9.85 2.36 19.35
C VAL A 29 -10.32 1.00 19.89
N ASP A 30 -10.56 0.04 19.00
CA ASP A 30 -10.87 -1.33 19.39
C ASP A 30 -9.75 -1.91 20.24
N LYS A 31 -10.12 -2.52 21.39
CA LYS A 31 -9.16 -3.01 22.36
C LYS A 31 -8.28 -4.13 21.80
N GLU A 32 -8.84 -5.01 21.00
CA GLU A 32 -8.13 -6.14 20.41
C GLU A 32 -7.13 -5.64 19.35
N VAL A 33 -7.54 -4.71 18.51
CA VAL A 33 -6.66 -4.06 17.52
C VAL A 33 -5.56 -3.26 18.21
N ALA A 34 -5.90 -2.49 19.26
CA ALA A 34 -4.91 -1.72 20.02
C ALA A 34 -3.88 -2.63 20.68
N ASN A 35 -4.29 -3.77 21.23
CA ASN A 35 -3.38 -4.76 21.79
C ASN A 35 -2.49 -5.38 20.72
N PHE A 36 -3.07 -5.81 19.59
CA PHE A 36 -2.34 -6.43 18.48
C PHE A 36 -1.27 -5.49 17.89
N THR A 37 -1.59 -4.19 17.76
CA THR A 37 -0.67 -3.20 17.16
C THR A 37 0.27 -2.53 18.17
N SER A 38 0.19 -2.85 19.46
CA SER A 38 0.93 -2.14 20.52
C SER A 38 2.41 -2.54 20.65
N PHE A 39 2.80 -3.67 20.08
CA PHE A 39 4.15 -4.21 20.16
C PHE A 39 4.51 -4.92 18.85
N SER A 40 5.79 -5.25 18.69
CA SER A 40 6.29 -6.04 17.57
C SER A 40 6.95 -7.30 18.12
N ASP A 41 6.56 -8.48 17.63
CA ASP A 41 7.12 -9.76 18.03
C ASP A 41 8.49 -9.99 17.36
N PHE A 42 8.72 -9.40 16.21
CA PHE A 42 9.95 -9.52 15.44
C PHE A 42 10.28 -8.22 14.68
N ASP A 43 11.53 -8.10 14.25
CA ASP A 43 11.96 -7.01 13.36
C ASP A 43 11.66 -7.40 11.91
N LEU A 44 10.95 -6.55 11.16
CA LEU A 44 10.61 -6.78 9.75
C LEU A 44 11.86 -6.96 8.87
N LYS A 45 13.00 -6.40 9.27
CA LYS A 45 14.29 -6.56 8.57
C LYS A 45 14.82 -7.99 8.61
N GLU A 46 14.43 -8.80 9.60
CA GLU A 46 14.87 -10.20 9.70
C GLU A 46 14.43 -11.03 8.49
N ILE A 47 13.31 -10.66 7.83
CA ILE A 47 12.83 -11.32 6.61
C ILE A 47 13.86 -11.23 5.48
N GLY A 48 14.63 -10.13 5.40
CA GLY A 48 15.69 -9.95 4.40
C GLY A 48 17.09 -10.32 4.85
N LYS A 49 17.29 -10.60 6.16
CA LYS A 49 18.60 -10.95 6.75
C LYS A 49 18.80 -12.46 6.94
N ALA A 50 17.73 -13.21 7.13
CA ALA A 50 17.78 -14.64 7.44
C ALA A 50 16.81 -15.43 6.55
N LYS A 51 16.96 -16.77 6.55
CA LYS A 51 16.00 -17.67 5.89
C LYS A 51 14.77 -17.82 6.79
N VAL A 52 13.75 -17.01 6.51
CA VAL A 52 12.49 -16.94 7.27
C VAL A 52 11.32 -17.15 6.33
N VAL A 53 10.27 -17.80 6.81
CA VAL A 53 8.97 -17.88 6.13
C VAL A 53 7.95 -17.16 7.02
N LEU A 54 7.30 -16.15 6.49
CA LEU A 54 6.22 -15.41 7.16
C LEU A 54 4.89 -15.74 6.49
N TYR A 55 3.97 -16.32 7.24
CA TYR A 55 2.59 -16.52 6.83
C TYR A 55 1.71 -15.38 7.35
N VAL A 56 1.06 -14.66 6.45
CA VAL A 56 0.10 -13.59 6.78
C VAL A 56 -1.29 -14.09 6.43
N ILE A 57 -2.06 -14.43 7.45
CA ILE A 57 -3.42 -14.97 7.29
C ILE A 57 -4.41 -13.81 7.45
N ILE A 58 -5.27 -13.61 6.45
CA ILE A 58 -6.19 -12.49 6.36
C ILE A 58 -7.62 -13.02 6.23
N PRO A 59 -8.58 -12.51 7.02
CA PRO A 59 -9.99 -12.86 6.88
C PRO A 59 -10.53 -12.44 5.50
N VAL A 60 -11.13 -13.38 4.76
CA VAL A 60 -11.60 -13.15 3.38
C VAL A 60 -12.85 -12.25 3.33
N MET A 61 -13.69 -12.29 4.37
CA MET A 61 -15.02 -11.65 4.38
C MET A 61 -15.04 -10.30 5.14
N ASP A 62 -13.93 -9.86 5.70
CA ASP A 62 -13.90 -8.68 6.56
C ASP A 62 -12.88 -7.63 6.07
N ASN A 63 -13.38 -6.59 5.44
CA ASN A 63 -12.57 -5.47 4.95
C ASN A 63 -12.17 -4.47 6.06
N THR A 64 -12.60 -4.69 7.30
CA THR A 64 -12.27 -3.81 8.43
C THR A 64 -10.77 -3.70 8.63
N TYR A 65 -10.04 -4.77 8.36
CA TYR A 65 -8.60 -4.86 8.56
C TYR A 65 -7.75 -4.41 7.36
N GLU A 66 -8.35 -4.05 6.23
CA GLU A 66 -7.63 -3.62 5.01
C GLU A 66 -6.59 -2.53 5.28
N SER A 67 -6.93 -1.54 6.11
CA SER A 67 -6.01 -0.45 6.45
C SER A 67 -4.78 -0.92 7.23
N PHE A 68 -4.93 -1.94 8.08
CA PHE A 68 -3.81 -2.53 8.84
C PHE A 68 -2.93 -3.38 7.95
N ILE A 69 -3.53 -4.14 7.03
CA ILE A 69 -2.83 -4.93 6.02
C ILE A 69 -1.97 -4.01 5.15
N ASN A 70 -2.57 -2.94 4.64
CA ASN A 70 -1.88 -1.95 3.83
C ASN A 70 -0.73 -1.28 4.59
N LEU A 71 -0.94 -0.94 5.87
CA LEU A 71 0.10 -0.36 6.72
C LEU A 71 1.24 -1.35 6.95
N PHE A 72 0.93 -2.60 7.26
CA PHE A 72 1.91 -3.67 7.47
C PHE A 72 2.79 -3.88 6.23
N PHE A 73 2.19 -4.09 5.05
CA PHE A 73 2.95 -4.28 3.82
C PHE A 73 3.75 -3.03 3.42
N SER A 74 3.19 -1.84 3.63
CA SER A 74 3.93 -0.59 3.38
C SER A 74 5.18 -0.49 4.27
N GLN A 75 5.05 -0.81 5.56
CA GLN A 75 6.18 -0.83 6.48
C GLN A 75 7.19 -1.92 6.10
N LEU A 76 6.72 -3.12 5.75
CA LEU A 76 7.58 -4.21 5.33
C LEU A 76 8.39 -3.84 4.08
N PHE A 77 7.75 -3.27 3.06
CA PHE A 77 8.44 -2.81 1.86
C PHE A 77 9.48 -1.74 2.20
N ASP A 78 9.13 -0.74 2.99
CA ASP A 78 10.04 0.33 3.39
C ASP A 78 11.25 -0.22 4.17
N GLU A 79 11.04 -1.15 5.09
CA GLU A 79 12.14 -1.73 5.87
C GLU A 79 13.05 -2.63 5.02
N LEU A 80 12.51 -3.37 4.05
CA LEU A 80 13.30 -4.13 3.10
C LEU A 80 14.11 -3.23 2.18
N TYR A 81 13.55 -2.13 1.69
CA TYR A 81 14.31 -1.15 0.89
C TYR A 81 15.43 -0.47 1.69
N LYS A 82 15.18 -0.09 2.96
CA LYS A 82 16.22 0.44 3.85
C LYS A 82 17.33 -0.58 4.09
N LEU A 83 16.95 -1.85 4.38
CA LEU A 83 17.92 -2.92 4.55
C LEU A 83 18.77 -3.12 3.29
N ALA A 84 18.16 -3.09 2.10
CA ALA A 84 18.88 -3.20 0.85
C ALA A 84 19.82 -2.01 0.62
N ALA A 85 19.39 -0.78 0.96
CA ALA A 85 20.23 0.41 0.87
C ALA A 85 21.48 0.30 1.74
N ASP A 86 21.35 -0.28 2.96
CA ASP A 86 22.47 -0.54 3.87
C ASP A 86 23.42 -1.66 3.35
N HIS A 87 22.99 -2.45 2.33
CA HIS A 87 23.72 -3.59 1.78
C HIS A 87 23.97 -3.46 0.27
N HIS A 88 24.49 -2.33 -0.17
CA HIS A 88 24.86 -2.08 -1.58
C HIS A 88 23.67 -2.20 -2.55
N ALA A 89 22.51 -1.71 -2.16
CA ALA A 89 21.26 -1.73 -2.92
C ALA A 89 20.73 -3.14 -3.24
N LYS A 90 21.09 -4.17 -2.45
CA LYS A 90 20.58 -5.52 -2.60
C LYS A 90 20.38 -6.19 -1.25
N LEU A 91 19.27 -6.90 -1.08
CA LEU A 91 19.02 -7.66 0.15
C LEU A 91 20.07 -8.76 0.37
N PRO A 92 20.51 -9.02 1.60
CA PRO A 92 21.39 -10.14 1.95
C PRO A 92 20.81 -11.50 1.54
N HIS A 93 19.51 -11.70 1.73
CA HIS A 93 18.74 -12.83 1.24
C HIS A 93 17.62 -12.33 0.33
N GLN A 94 17.42 -13.06 -0.79
CA GLN A 94 16.27 -12.79 -1.66
C GLN A 94 14.97 -13.01 -0.88
N VAL A 95 14.01 -12.11 -1.08
CA VAL A 95 12.68 -12.19 -0.50
C VAL A 95 11.65 -12.38 -1.61
N ASP A 96 10.87 -13.45 -1.54
CA ASP A 96 9.81 -13.73 -2.50
C ASP A 96 8.45 -13.57 -1.83
N PHE A 97 7.64 -12.65 -2.35
CA PHE A 97 6.25 -12.46 -1.97
C PHE A 97 5.35 -13.35 -2.81
N ILE A 98 4.54 -14.18 -2.16
CA ILE A 98 3.48 -14.95 -2.79
C ILE A 98 2.16 -14.38 -2.29
N LEU A 99 1.52 -13.55 -3.10
CA LEU A 99 0.29 -12.82 -2.77
C LEU A 99 -0.90 -13.57 -3.36
N ASP A 100 -1.38 -14.55 -2.60
CA ASP A 100 -2.55 -15.34 -2.97
C ASP A 100 -3.83 -14.51 -2.80
N GLU A 101 -4.77 -14.66 -3.72
CA GLU A 101 -5.99 -13.84 -3.77
C GLU A 101 -5.73 -12.33 -3.60
N PHE A 102 -4.72 -11.82 -4.32
CA PHE A 102 -4.17 -10.47 -4.16
C PHE A 102 -5.24 -9.36 -4.05
N VAL A 103 -6.34 -9.50 -4.76
CA VAL A 103 -7.42 -8.51 -4.75
C VAL A 103 -8.06 -8.37 -3.36
N ASN A 104 -8.09 -9.43 -2.57
CA ASN A 104 -8.65 -9.44 -1.22
C ASN A 104 -7.73 -8.76 -0.18
N LEU A 105 -6.46 -8.49 -0.55
CA LEU A 105 -5.53 -7.75 0.30
C LEU A 105 -5.82 -6.24 0.33
N GLY A 106 -6.73 -5.78 -0.53
CA GLY A 106 -6.99 -4.36 -0.71
C GLY A 106 -5.99 -3.66 -1.63
N LYS A 107 -6.10 -2.34 -1.71
CA LYS A 107 -5.27 -1.53 -2.61
C LYS A 107 -3.99 -1.09 -1.93
N PHE A 108 -2.86 -1.69 -2.28
CA PHE A 108 -1.56 -1.25 -1.78
C PHE A 108 -1.17 0.11 -2.39
N PRO A 109 -0.83 1.09 -1.54
CA PRO A 109 -0.29 2.35 -2.03
C PRO A 109 1.01 2.12 -2.83
N LYS A 110 1.12 2.72 -4.01
CA LYS A 110 2.34 2.67 -4.84
C LYS A 110 2.80 1.24 -5.21
N TYR A 111 1.86 0.31 -5.36
CA TYR A 111 2.20 -1.08 -5.69
C TYR A 111 2.87 -1.20 -7.07
N GLU A 112 2.43 -0.42 -8.04
CA GLU A 112 3.03 -0.38 -9.37
C GLU A 112 4.49 0.09 -9.34
N GLU A 113 4.82 1.10 -8.52
CA GLU A 113 6.20 1.59 -8.35
C GLU A 113 7.06 0.55 -7.61
N PHE A 114 6.49 -0.12 -6.62
CA PHE A 114 7.15 -1.22 -5.93
C PHE A 114 7.52 -2.35 -6.90
N LEU A 115 6.58 -2.81 -7.72
CA LEU A 115 6.83 -3.85 -8.73
C LEU A 115 7.89 -3.44 -9.75
N ALA A 116 7.93 -2.17 -10.16
CA ALA A 116 8.89 -1.67 -11.12
C ALA A 116 10.33 -1.69 -10.60
N THR A 117 10.52 -1.62 -9.29
CA THR A 117 11.84 -1.44 -8.66
C THR A 117 12.31 -2.65 -7.85
N CYS A 118 11.42 -3.44 -7.27
CA CYS A 118 11.69 -4.50 -6.30
C CYS A 118 12.72 -5.54 -6.77
N ARG A 119 12.71 -5.89 -8.05
CA ARG A 119 13.65 -6.84 -8.64
C ARG A 119 15.11 -6.43 -8.45
N GLY A 120 15.42 -5.14 -8.61
CA GLY A 120 16.79 -4.63 -8.44
C GLY A 120 17.33 -4.87 -7.03
N TYR A 121 16.47 -4.86 -6.05
CA TYR A 121 16.81 -5.06 -4.63
C TYR A 121 16.81 -6.53 -4.18
N GLY A 122 16.54 -7.47 -5.09
CA GLY A 122 16.47 -8.89 -4.77
C GLY A 122 15.13 -9.32 -4.20
N ILE A 123 14.05 -8.64 -4.59
CA ILE A 123 12.68 -8.97 -4.19
C ILE A 123 11.92 -9.51 -5.40
N GLY A 124 11.40 -10.74 -5.26
CA GLY A 124 10.48 -11.38 -6.21
C GLY A 124 9.04 -11.22 -5.76
N VAL A 125 8.12 -11.11 -6.72
CA VAL A 125 6.69 -10.99 -6.40
C VAL A 125 5.88 -11.89 -7.34
N THR A 126 5.06 -12.74 -6.75
CA THR A 126 4.03 -13.53 -7.43
C THR A 126 2.67 -13.01 -7.01
N THR A 127 1.94 -12.40 -7.96
CA THR A 127 0.61 -11.86 -7.75
C THR A 127 -0.41 -12.82 -8.32
N ILE A 128 -1.30 -13.38 -7.49
CA ILE A 128 -2.33 -14.32 -7.91
C ILE A 128 -3.69 -13.63 -7.81
N CYS A 129 -4.43 -13.66 -8.89
CA CYS A 129 -5.79 -13.12 -8.96
C CYS A 129 -6.71 -14.06 -9.76
N GLN A 130 -7.99 -14.09 -9.42
CA GLN A 130 -8.96 -14.95 -10.08
C GLN A 130 -9.31 -14.42 -11.47
N THR A 131 -9.46 -13.10 -11.61
CA THR A 131 -9.79 -12.45 -12.89
C THR A 131 -9.10 -11.09 -13.02
N LEU A 132 -8.83 -10.69 -14.26
CA LEU A 132 -8.30 -9.34 -14.53
C LEU A 132 -9.34 -8.25 -14.26
N THR A 133 -10.62 -8.57 -14.37
CA THR A 133 -11.69 -7.61 -14.07
C THR A 133 -11.67 -7.16 -12.60
N GLN A 134 -11.38 -8.08 -11.68
CA GLN A 134 -11.23 -7.73 -10.26
C GLN A 134 -10.02 -6.81 -10.03
N LEU A 135 -8.90 -7.09 -10.69
CA LEU A 135 -7.71 -6.24 -10.61
C LEU A 135 -7.99 -4.82 -11.16
N GLN A 136 -8.70 -4.75 -12.29
CA GLN A 136 -9.11 -3.47 -12.89
C GLN A 136 -10.12 -2.70 -12.03
N ALA A 137 -11.04 -3.40 -11.36
CA ALA A 137 -11.98 -2.78 -10.43
C ALA A 137 -11.26 -2.14 -9.22
N LEU A 138 -10.22 -2.80 -8.70
CA LEU A 138 -9.48 -2.33 -7.53
C LEU A 138 -8.51 -1.19 -7.85
N TYR A 139 -7.74 -1.30 -8.93
CA TYR A 139 -6.67 -0.35 -9.26
C TYR A 139 -7.04 0.66 -10.35
N GLY A 140 -8.10 0.41 -11.11
CA GLY A 140 -8.40 1.09 -12.36
C GLY A 140 -7.63 0.45 -13.53
N LYS A 141 -8.13 0.67 -14.77
CA LYS A 141 -7.61 0.00 -15.96
C LYS A 141 -6.12 0.27 -16.20
N GLU A 142 -5.70 1.54 -16.15
CA GLU A 142 -4.32 1.96 -16.44
C GLU A 142 -3.31 1.37 -15.46
N LYS A 143 -3.61 1.43 -14.15
CA LYS A 143 -2.74 0.86 -13.12
C LYS A 143 -2.71 -0.66 -13.16
N ALA A 144 -3.82 -1.31 -13.44
CA ALA A 144 -3.86 -2.75 -13.65
C ALA A 144 -2.99 -3.18 -14.83
N GLU A 145 -3.01 -2.44 -15.95
CA GLU A 145 -2.10 -2.67 -17.08
C GLU A 145 -0.63 -2.48 -16.69
N SER A 146 -0.31 -1.47 -15.90
CA SER A 146 1.05 -1.27 -15.36
C SER A 146 1.49 -2.41 -14.46
N ILE A 147 0.62 -2.87 -13.55
CA ILE A 147 0.88 -4.03 -12.68
C ILE A 147 1.17 -5.27 -13.53
N LEU A 148 0.33 -5.57 -14.52
CA LEU A 148 0.53 -6.69 -15.44
C LEU A 148 1.81 -6.56 -16.27
N GLY A 149 2.14 -5.33 -16.71
CA GLY A 149 3.35 -5.03 -17.46
C GLY A 149 4.64 -5.30 -16.68
N ASN A 150 4.64 -5.05 -15.38
CA ASN A 150 5.80 -5.26 -14.50
C ASN A 150 6.09 -6.74 -14.18
N HIS A 151 5.16 -7.65 -14.45
CA HIS A 151 5.39 -9.09 -14.30
C HIS A 151 5.99 -9.67 -15.59
N ALA A 152 7.21 -10.18 -15.51
CA ALA A 152 7.91 -10.79 -16.65
C ALA A 152 7.31 -12.13 -17.09
N VAL A 153 6.71 -12.85 -16.16
CA VAL A 153 6.05 -14.15 -16.38
C VAL A 153 4.56 -14.02 -16.07
N LYS A 154 3.72 -14.48 -16.98
CA LYS A 154 2.28 -14.52 -16.80
C LYS A 154 1.78 -15.93 -16.99
N ILE A 155 1.03 -16.43 -16.02
CA ILE A 155 0.52 -17.82 -16.01
C ILE A 155 -1.01 -17.76 -16.02
N CYS A 156 -1.62 -18.38 -17.04
CA CYS A 156 -3.07 -18.60 -17.07
C CYS A 156 -3.36 -20.04 -16.69
N LEU A 157 -3.90 -20.25 -15.50
CA LEU A 157 -4.34 -21.56 -15.04
C LEU A 157 -5.77 -21.87 -15.56
N ASN A 158 -6.62 -20.85 -15.62
CA ASN A 158 -7.96 -20.88 -16.16
C ASN A 158 -8.40 -19.44 -16.47
N ALA A 159 -9.28 -19.25 -17.42
CA ALA A 159 -9.90 -17.96 -17.71
C ALA A 159 -11.40 -18.06 -17.50
N ALA A 160 -11.89 -17.52 -16.39
CA ALA A 160 -13.30 -17.58 -16.01
C ALA A 160 -14.18 -16.53 -16.74
N ASN A 161 -13.57 -15.55 -17.42
CA ASN A 161 -14.29 -14.50 -18.14
C ASN A 161 -13.61 -14.09 -19.45
N ASP A 162 -14.37 -13.44 -20.33
CA ASP A 162 -13.91 -12.99 -21.65
C ASP A 162 -12.74 -12.00 -21.57
N VAL A 163 -12.73 -11.08 -20.61
CA VAL A 163 -11.67 -10.07 -20.44
C VAL A 163 -10.32 -10.74 -20.19
N THR A 164 -10.28 -11.72 -19.31
CA THR A 164 -9.06 -12.49 -19.00
C THR A 164 -8.66 -13.35 -20.20
N ALA A 165 -9.62 -14.07 -20.83
CA ALA A 165 -9.37 -14.90 -21.98
C ALA A 165 -8.82 -14.10 -23.16
N LYS A 166 -9.41 -12.94 -23.45
CA LYS A 166 -8.97 -12.05 -24.51
C LYS A 166 -7.57 -11.53 -24.27
N TYR A 167 -7.25 -11.11 -23.04
CA TYR A 167 -5.91 -10.65 -22.67
C TYR A 167 -4.85 -11.72 -23.00
N PHE A 168 -5.07 -12.97 -22.60
CA PHE A 168 -4.12 -14.05 -22.90
C PHE A 168 -4.11 -14.42 -24.39
N SER A 169 -5.23 -14.36 -25.09
CA SER A 169 -5.29 -14.56 -26.54
C SER A 169 -4.46 -13.53 -27.30
N ASP A 170 -4.55 -12.26 -26.89
CA ASP A 170 -3.80 -11.17 -27.50
C ASP A 170 -2.28 -11.31 -27.23
N LEU A 171 -1.88 -11.72 -26.02
CA LEU A 171 -0.49 -12.00 -25.66
C LEU A 171 0.12 -13.18 -26.41
N LEU A 172 -0.67 -14.21 -26.72
CA LEU A 172 -0.21 -15.35 -27.53
C LEU A 172 0.11 -14.95 -28.96
N GLY A 173 -0.56 -13.91 -29.47
CA GLY A 173 -0.36 -13.42 -30.82
C GLY A 173 -1.15 -14.22 -31.86
N LYS A 174 -0.79 -14.04 -33.13
CA LYS A 174 -1.51 -14.57 -34.29
C LYS A 174 -0.59 -15.38 -35.19
N SER A 175 -1.17 -16.34 -35.92
CA SER A 175 -0.51 -17.07 -37.00
C SER A 175 -1.27 -16.88 -38.33
N THR A 176 -0.56 -17.05 -39.42
CA THR A 176 -1.16 -17.08 -40.74
C THR A 176 -1.65 -18.50 -41.02
N VAL A 177 -2.91 -18.63 -41.33
CA VAL A 177 -3.53 -19.92 -41.71
C VAL A 177 -3.98 -19.84 -43.16
N LYS A 178 -3.81 -20.93 -43.89
CA LYS A 178 -4.35 -21.10 -45.24
C LYS A 178 -5.83 -21.53 -45.14
N VAL A 179 -6.68 -20.76 -45.75
CA VAL A 179 -8.12 -21.13 -45.88
C VAL A 179 -8.36 -21.56 -47.29
N GLU A 180 -8.86 -22.78 -47.45
CA GLU A 180 -9.28 -23.33 -48.74
C GLU A 180 -10.81 -23.22 -48.84
N THR A 181 -11.26 -22.58 -49.90
CA THR A 181 -12.68 -22.45 -50.22
C THR A 181 -12.99 -23.19 -51.53
N GLY A 182 -13.69 -24.29 -51.39
CA GLY A 182 -14.21 -25.04 -52.57
C GLY A 182 -15.61 -24.61 -52.89
N SER A 183 -15.95 -24.35 -54.12
CA SER A 183 -17.29 -24.21 -54.60
C SER A 183 -17.57 -25.29 -55.66
N GLU A 184 -18.61 -26.10 -55.44
CA GLU A 184 -19.17 -27.02 -56.46
C GLU A 184 -20.44 -26.43 -57.01
N SER A 185 -20.49 -26.26 -58.31
CA SER A 185 -21.69 -25.82 -59.02
C SER A 185 -22.13 -26.91 -59.97
N THR A 186 -23.36 -27.43 -59.77
CA THR A 186 -23.98 -28.40 -60.62
C THR A 186 -25.08 -27.70 -61.42
N SER A 187 -24.92 -27.63 -62.74
CA SER A 187 -25.94 -27.09 -63.64
C SER A 187 -26.72 -28.22 -64.28
N HIS A 188 -28.03 -28.29 -64.04
CA HIS A 188 -28.96 -29.22 -64.67
C HIS A 188 -29.49 -28.61 -65.99
N SER A 189 -28.69 -28.66 -67.01
CA SER A 189 -29.14 -28.47 -68.40
C SER A 189 -28.98 -29.82 -69.16
N LYS A 190 -29.47 -29.93 -70.42
CA LYS A 190 -29.44 -31.19 -71.22
C LYS A 190 -28.10 -31.92 -71.28
N GLU A 191 -27.03 -31.31 -70.80
CA GLU A 191 -25.75 -31.90 -70.52
C GLU A 191 -25.34 -31.48 -69.07
N GLU A 192 -25.15 -32.47 -68.16
CA GLU A 192 -24.73 -32.22 -66.82
C GLU A 192 -23.27 -31.68 -66.86
N SER A 193 -23.06 -30.43 -66.41
CA SER A 193 -21.74 -29.82 -66.28
C SER A 193 -21.42 -29.66 -64.82
N HIS A 194 -20.37 -30.34 -64.36
CA HIS A 194 -19.78 -30.17 -63.06
C HIS A 194 -18.60 -29.24 -63.14
N SER A 195 -18.68 -28.09 -62.48
CA SER A 195 -17.55 -27.17 -62.29
C SER A 195 -17.10 -27.18 -60.83
N LYS A 196 -15.86 -27.55 -60.61
CA LYS A 196 -15.23 -27.50 -59.31
C LYS A 196 -14.15 -26.40 -59.34
N SER A 197 -14.27 -25.43 -58.43
CA SER A 197 -13.30 -24.36 -58.29
C SER A 197 -12.74 -24.39 -56.87
N ASP A 198 -11.43 -24.63 -56.74
CA ASP A 198 -10.72 -24.58 -55.49
C ASP A 198 -9.95 -23.25 -55.44
N SER A 199 -10.27 -22.42 -54.47
CA SER A 199 -9.57 -21.16 -54.19
C SER A 199 -8.94 -21.23 -52.80
N TYR A 200 -7.76 -20.68 -52.63
CA TYR A 200 -7.12 -20.56 -51.33
C TYR A 200 -6.74 -19.11 -51.02
N SER A 201 -6.89 -18.74 -49.75
CA SER A 201 -6.47 -17.44 -49.22
C SER A 201 -5.71 -17.63 -47.91
N TYR A 202 -4.87 -16.64 -47.62
CA TYR A 202 -4.18 -16.62 -46.30
C TYR A 202 -4.88 -15.60 -45.40
N THR A 203 -5.21 -16.01 -44.19
CA THR A 203 -5.82 -15.14 -43.20
C THR A 203 -5.11 -15.24 -41.86
N SER A 204 -5.21 -14.17 -41.06
CA SER A 204 -4.64 -14.14 -39.72
C SER A 204 -5.62 -14.73 -38.71
N ARG A 205 -5.16 -15.69 -37.90
CA ARG A 205 -5.94 -16.29 -36.80
C ARG A 205 -5.15 -16.20 -35.51
N SER A 206 -5.79 -15.88 -34.36
CA SER A 206 -5.17 -15.99 -33.05
C SER A 206 -4.64 -17.40 -32.81
N LEU A 207 -3.47 -17.54 -32.20
CA LEU A 207 -2.91 -18.86 -31.85
C LEU A 207 -3.87 -19.67 -30.99
N MET A 208 -4.53 -19.02 -30.03
CA MET A 208 -5.71 -19.51 -29.35
C MET A 208 -6.72 -18.38 -29.27
N THR A 209 -7.96 -18.66 -29.61
CA THR A 209 -9.08 -17.70 -29.46
C THR A 209 -9.48 -17.60 -27.97
N PRO A 210 -10.14 -16.53 -27.54
CA PRO A 210 -10.68 -16.43 -26.17
C PRO A 210 -11.52 -17.66 -25.77
N ASP A 211 -12.38 -18.13 -26.66
CA ASP A 211 -13.18 -19.34 -26.45
C ASP A 211 -12.33 -20.59 -26.19
N GLU A 212 -11.27 -20.78 -26.96
CA GLU A 212 -10.35 -21.92 -26.79
C GLU A 212 -9.61 -21.85 -25.46
N ILE A 213 -9.29 -20.62 -24.98
CA ILE A 213 -8.67 -20.42 -23.66
C ILE A 213 -9.67 -20.72 -22.55
N MET A 214 -10.91 -20.25 -22.65
CA MET A 214 -11.97 -20.55 -21.65
C MET A 214 -12.32 -22.04 -21.57
N ARG A 215 -12.14 -22.77 -22.66
CA ARG A 215 -12.39 -24.22 -22.75
C ARG A 215 -11.12 -25.08 -22.62
N MET A 216 -10.02 -24.47 -22.18
CA MET A 216 -8.77 -25.19 -21.97
C MET A 216 -8.96 -26.31 -20.94
N PRO A 217 -8.44 -27.53 -21.19
CA PRO A 217 -8.52 -28.62 -20.23
C PRO A 217 -8.02 -28.25 -18.85
N GLU A 218 -8.65 -28.80 -17.81
CA GLU A 218 -8.34 -28.46 -16.42
C GLU A 218 -6.88 -28.70 -16.03
N ASP A 219 -6.26 -29.71 -16.63
CA ASP A 219 -4.85 -30.05 -16.38
C ASP A 219 -3.83 -29.21 -17.17
N GLN A 220 -4.29 -28.26 -17.99
CA GLN A 220 -3.42 -27.42 -18.82
C GLN A 220 -3.33 -26.00 -18.31
N SER A 221 -2.22 -25.34 -18.65
CA SER A 221 -1.94 -23.95 -18.35
C SER A 221 -1.17 -23.29 -19.50
N LEU A 222 -1.27 -21.97 -19.58
CA LEU A 222 -0.48 -21.16 -20.50
C LEU A 222 0.55 -20.37 -19.72
N LEU A 223 1.83 -20.44 -20.16
CA LEU A 223 2.92 -19.67 -19.62
C LEU A 223 3.41 -18.70 -20.68
N ILE A 224 3.42 -17.42 -20.36
CA ILE A 224 3.84 -16.35 -21.24
C ILE A 224 5.01 -15.63 -20.60
N PHE A 225 6.11 -15.53 -21.33
CA PHE A 225 7.36 -14.92 -20.90
C PHE A 225 7.61 -13.66 -21.72
N SER A 226 8.17 -12.61 -21.10
CA SER A 226 8.50 -11.38 -21.84
C SER A 226 9.54 -11.56 -22.94
N ASN A 227 10.46 -12.54 -22.78
CA ASN A 227 11.60 -12.73 -23.69
C ASN A 227 11.67 -14.15 -24.30
N ALA A 228 10.59 -14.90 -24.25
CA ALA A 228 10.57 -16.26 -24.81
C ALA A 228 9.20 -16.56 -25.46
N ARG A 229 9.15 -17.62 -26.24
CA ARG A 229 7.91 -18.10 -26.83
C ARG A 229 6.96 -18.59 -25.73
N PRO A 230 5.64 -18.35 -25.87
CA PRO A 230 4.66 -18.90 -24.95
C PRO A 230 4.67 -20.44 -24.95
N VAL A 231 4.36 -21.02 -23.81
CA VAL A 231 4.32 -22.46 -23.60
C VAL A 231 2.95 -22.89 -23.10
N LYS A 232 2.38 -23.92 -23.69
CA LYS A 232 1.24 -24.66 -23.15
C LYS A 232 1.78 -25.83 -22.36
N ALA A 233 1.52 -25.89 -21.07
CA ALA A 233 2.10 -26.86 -20.13
C ALA A 233 1.02 -27.60 -19.34
N THR A 234 1.35 -28.77 -18.82
CA THR A 234 0.53 -29.50 -17.86
C THR A 234 0.70 -28.91 -16.47
N LYS A 235 -0.39 -28.74 -15.73
CA LYS A 235 -0.35 -28.24 -14.35
C LYS A 235 0.32 -29.23 -13.41
N ALA A 236 1.13 -28.71 -12.53
CA ALA A 236 1.79 -29.44 -11.47
C ALA A 236 0.88 -29.51 -10.24
N PHE A 237 -0.05 -30.46 -10.20
CA PHE A 237 -0.93 -30.61 -9.05
C PHE A 237 -0.15 -31.12 -7.82
N GLN A 238 -0.32 -30.44 -6.68
CA GLN A 238 0.36 -30.74 -5.43
C GLN A 238 0.18 -32.20 -5.00
N PHE A 239 -1.02 -32.71 -5.04
CA PHE A 239 -1.34 -34.11 -4.67
C PHE A 239 -0.67 -35.16 -5.57
N LYS A 240 -0.29 -34.77 -6.80
CA LYS A 240 0.48 -35.66 -7.70
C LYS A 240 1.99 -35.59 -7.45
N LEU A 241 2.51 -34.40 -7.12
CA LEU A 241 3.94 -34.17 -6.94
C LEU A 241 4.43 -34.49 -5.53
N PHE A 242 3.59 -34.28 -4.54
CA PHE A 242 3.91 -34.44 -3.13
C PHE A 242 2.89 -35.37 -2.45
N PRO A 243 3.00 -36.70 -2.65
CA PRO A 243 2.05 -37.67 -2.09
C PRO A 243 1.96 -37.62 -0.55
N GLY A 244 2.97 -37.07 0.12
CA GLY A 244 2.97 -36.87 1.58
C GLY A 244 2.17 -35.63 2.05
N ALA A 245 1.67 -34.80 1.14
CA ALA A 245 0.89 -33.61 1.52
C ALA A 245 -0.45 -33.98 2.21
N ASP A 246 -1.00 -35.16 1.92
CA ASP A 246 -2.21 -35.67 2.54
C ASP A 246 -2.04 -35.98 4.05
N HIS A 247 -0.81 -36.08 4.52
CA HIS A 247 -0.46 -36.27 5.94
C HIS A 247 -0.27 -34.95 6.70
N LEU A 248 -0.32 -33.79 6.01
CA LEU A 248 -0.25 -32.51 6.67
C LEU A 248 -1.52 -32.26 7.48
N VAL A 249 -1.34 -31.98 8.76
CA VAL A 249 -2.45 -31.67 9.66
C VAL A 249 -2.98 -30.28 9.30
N ASN A 250 -4.28 -30.20 8.98
CA ASN A 250 -4.95 -28.92 8.85
C ASN A 250 -5.18 -28.35 10.27
N LEU A 251 -4.40 -27.35 10.64
CA LEU A 251 -4.61 -26.61 11.88
C LEU A 251 -5.82 -25.70 11.73
N SER A 252 -6.78 -25.78 12.64
CA SER A 252 -7.86 -24.81 12.74
C SER A 252 -7.37 -23.54 13.44
N GLN A 253 -8.08 -22.43 13.29
CA GLN A 253 -7.80 -21.22 14.09
C GLN A 253 -7.85 -21.48 15.59
N ASN A 254 -8.66 -22.44 16.03
CA ASN A 254 -8.79 -22.85 17.43
C ASN A 254 -7.59 -23.66 17.94
N ASP A 255 -6.82 -24.27 17.04
CA ASP A 255 -5.61 -25.03 17.39
C ASP A 255 -4.40 -24.11 17.57
N TYR A 256 -4.48 -22.87 17.06
CA TYR A 256 -3.49 -21.83 17.31
C TYR A 256 -3.75 -21.20 18.67
N GLN A 257 -3.31 -21.87 19.71
CA GLN A 257 -3.30 -21.35 21.07
C GLN A 257 -2.08 -20.45 21.33
N GLY A 258 -1.79 -19.54 20.43
CA GLY A 258 -1.00 -18.37 20.75
C GLY A 258 -1.81 -17.49 21.68
N GLN A 259 -1.92 -17.88 22.95
CA GLN A 259 -2.44 -16.95 23.94
C GLN A 259 -1.53 -15.72 23.95
N PRO A 260 -2.06 -14.50 23.80
CA PRO A 260 -1.30 -13.33 24.16
C PRO A 260 -0.91 -13.54 25.61
N GLU A 261 0.38 -13.79 25.84
CA GLU A 261 0.87 -13.97 27.19
C GLU A 261 0.39 -12.79 28.03
N ALA A 262 -0.01 -13.05 29.27
CA ALA A 262 -0.40 -11.99 30.22
C ALA A 262 0.69 -10.91 30.37
N SER A 263 1.95 -11.23 30.01
CA SER A 263 3.08 -10.32 29.85
C SER A 263 2.84 -9.21 28.81
N GLN A 264 2.06 -9.44 27.75
CA GLN A 264 1.80 -8.48 26.69
C GLN A 264 0.82 -7.38 27.15
N GLU A 265 -0.26 -7.77 27.82
CA GLU A 265 -1.19 -6.80 28.42
C GLU A 265 -0.50 -5.95 29.50
N THR A 266 0.39 -6.56 30.27
CA THR A 266 1.19 -5.88 31.29
C THR A 266 2.20 -4.91 30.65
N ASN A 267 2.82 -5.28 29.54
CA ASN A 267 3.75 -4.42 28.81
C ASN A 267 3.04 -3.22 28.14
N PHE A 268 1.86 -3.45 27.58
CA PHE A 268 1.04 -2.37 27.02
C PHE A 268 0.61 -1.38 28.11
N LYS A 269 0.06 -1.85 29.23
CA LYS A 269 -0.29 -1.01 30.38
C LYS A 269 0.91 -0.19 30.89
N LYS A 270 2.07 -0.81 31.04
CA LYS A 270 3.31 -0.12 31.43
C LYS A 270 3.75 0.94 30.42
N LYS A 271 3.63 0.67 29.10
CA LYS A 271 3.94 1.67 28.05
C LYS A 271 2.97 2.84 28.09
N VAL A 272 1.66 2.58 28.25
CA VAL A 272 0.63 3.62 28.38
C VAL A 272 0.85 4.46 29.62
N GLU A 273 1.18 3.85 30.75
CA GLU A 273 1.50 4.57 31.99
C GLU A 273 2.74 5.45 31.84
N LYS A 274 3.82 4.94 31.25
CA LYS A 274 5.02 5.73 30.94
C LYS A 274 4.71 6.90 30.01
N TRP A 275 3.90 6.67 29.01
CA TRP A 275 3.50 7.73 28.08
C TRP A 275 2.63 8.79 28.75
N LYS A 276 1.65 8.38 29.59
CA LYS A 276 0.84 9.30 30.40
C LYS A 276 1.68 10.10 31.39
N ALA A 277 2.68 9.47 32.02
CA ALA A 277 3.62 10.16 32.91
C ALA A 277 4.44 11.21 32.16
N LYS A 278 4.95 10.85 30.97
CA LYS A 278 5.71 11.79 30.12
C LYS A 278 4.87 12.98 29.64
N LEU A 279 3.59 12.73 29.28
CA LEU A 279 2.67 13.82 28.90
C LEU A 279 2.41 14.78 30.09
N LYS A 280 2.22 14.25 31.31
CA LYS A 280 2.06 15.07 32.51
C LYS A 280 3.30 15.92 32.80
N GLU A 281 4.50 15.34 32.66
CA GLU A 281 5.76 16.06 32.84
C GLU A 281 5.94 17.18 31.81
N THR A 282 5.58 16.91 30.54
CA THR A 282 5.64 17.92 29.47
C THR A 282 4.64 19.06 29.72
N ALA A 283 3.40 18.72 30.13
CA ALA A 283 2.39 19.74 30.46
C ALA A 283 2.80 20.58 31.68
N GLN A 284 3.43 19.98 32.69
CA GLN A 284 3.96 20.72 33.85
C GLN A 284 5.12 21.66 33.47
N LYS A 285 5.98 21.24 32.55
CA LYS A 285 7.06 22.10 32.02
C LYS A 285 6.55 23.26 31.19
N GLU A 286 5.50 23.02 30.38
CA GLU A 286 4.84 24.08 29.60
C GLU A 286 4.16 25.11 30.52
N THR A 287 3.42 24.66 31.55
CA THR A 287 2.80 25.56 32.53
C THR A 287 3.84 26.34 33.35
N ALA A 288 4.95 25.72 33.76
CA ALA A 288 6.01 26.39 34.46
C ALA A 288 6.73 27.47 33.60
N ASN A 289 6.91 27.18 32.29
CA ASN A 289 7.47 28.16 31.37
C ASN A 289 6.49 29.33 31.07
N GLU A 290 5.19 29.05 30.98
CA GLU A 290 4.18 30.11 30.84
C GLU A 290 4.12 31.01 32.08
N MET A 291 4.20 30.44 33.29
CA MET A 291 4.28 31.22 34.53
C MET A 291 5.55 32.09 34.62
N SER A 292 6.68 31.54 34.22
CA SER A 292 7.97 32.30 34.21
C SER A 292 7.93 33.45 33.23
N GLN A 293 7.33 33.30 32.07
CA GLN A 293 7.18 34.39 31.10
C GLN A 293 6.22 35.48 31.58
N THR A 294 5.15 35.10 32.28
CA THR A 294 4.18 36.07 32.86
C THR A 294 4.83 36.86 33.99
N ASP A 295 5.70 36.24 34.80
CA ASP A 295 6.44 36.91 35.87
C ASP A 295 7.51 37.87 35.31
N GLU A 296 8.18 37.52 34.20
CA GLU A 296 9.14 38.39 33.52
C GLU A 296 8.45 39.60 32.85
N GLU A 297 7.29 39.38 32.21
CA GLU A 297 6.47 40.46 31.63
C GLU A 297 5.95 41.42 32.70
N GLN A 298 5.50 40.91 33.88
CA GLN A 298 5.04 41.77 34.99
C GLN A 298 6.22 42.55 35.64
N GLN A 299 7.42 41.98 35.69
CA GLN A 299 8.60 42.70 36.16
C GLN A 299 9.02 43.81 35.18
N GLN A 300 8.92 43.55 33.88
CA GLN A 300 9.21 44.52 32.83
C GLN A 300 8.22 45.70 32.89
N ASP A 301 6.92 45.41 32.99
CA ASP A 301 5.87 46.45 33.13
C ASP A 301 6.03 47.32 34.40
N ASN A 302 6.44 46.70 35.52
CA ASN A 302 6.73 47.43 36.74
C ASN A 302 7.96 48.33 36.60
N LEU A 303 9.05 47.86 35.92
CA LEU A 303 10.23 48.63 35.66
C LEU A 303 9.95 49.85 34.75
N ASP A 304 9.17 49.65 33.71
CA ASP A 304 8.77 50.70 32.79
C ASP A 304 7.88 51.76 33.47
N SER A 305 6.94 51.33 34.37
CA SER A 305 6.13 52.22 35.17
C SER A 305 6.92 53.05 36.17
N ASP A 306 7.98 52.50 36.77
CA ASP A 306 8.86 53.22 37.67
C ASP A 306 9.78 54.20 36.91
N LEU A 307 10.24 53.84 35.69
CA LEU A 307 11.00 54.78 34.83
C LEU A 307 10.14 55.97 34.38
N GLU A 308 8.85 55.77 34.06
CA GLU A 308 7.92 56.87 33.76
C GLU A 308 7.68 57.79 34.98
N ARG A 309 7.62 57.24 36.20
CA ARG A 309 7.48 58.02 37.43
C ARG A 309 8.72 58.84 37.74
N VAL A 310 9.93 58.35 37.44
CA VAL A 310 11.18 59.11 37.63
C VAL A 310 11.29 60.22 36.56
N SER A 311 10.94 59.93 35.30
CA SER A 311 10.94 60.93 34.22
C SER A 311 9.96 62.08 34.45
N ASN A 312 8.80 61.81 35.07
CA ASN A 312 7.80 62.85 35.41
C ASN A 312 8.17 63.68 36.67
N LYS A 313 9.10 63.22 37.52
CA LYS A 313 9.62 64.01 38.67
C LYS A 313 10.70 65.00 38.27
N ASP A 314 11.50 64.71 37.29
CA ASP A 314 12.56 65.59 36.79
C ASP A 314 12.03 66.73 35.89
N SER A 315 10.78 66.64 35.43
CA SER A 315 10.12 67.69 34.64
C SER A 315 9.33 68.73 35.44
N GLN A 316 9.40 68.66 36.81
CA GLN A 316 8.72 69.65 37.70
C GLN A 316 9.64 70.55 38.50
N THR A 317 10.93 70.53 38.28
CA THR A 317 11.88 71.47 38.87
C THR A 317 12.65 72.17 37.78
N GLU A 318 12.17 73.37 37.41
CA GLU A 318 12.90 74.56 36.99
C GLU A 318 11.99 75.49 36.18
N ALA A 319 11.42 76.48 36.92
CA ALA A 319 11.04 77.76 36.36
C ALA A 319 11.68 78.83 37.21
N PRO A 320 12.67 79.59 36.78
CA PRO A 320 13.13 80.79 37.46
C PRO A 320 12.19 81.93 37.11
N GLU A 321 11.71 82.64 38.13
CA GLU A 321 11.14 83.99 38.09
C GLU A 321 12.11 84.95 37.40
N GLU A 322 11.65 85.54 36.27
CA GLU A 322 12.31 86.77 35.78
C GLU A 322 11.50 87.99 36.23
N ASP A 323 12.15 88.74 37.06
CA ASP A 323 11.81 90.08 37.60
C ASP A 323 11.80 91.13 36.47
N ASP A 324 10.74 91.89 36.47
CA ASP A 324 10.62 93.17 35.79
C ASP A 324 11.69 94.14 36.28
N ASN A 325 12.47 94.72 35.40
CA ASN A 325 12.74 96.17 35.53
C ASN A 325 13.38 96.78 34.29
N ASN A 326 12.60 97.58 33.67
CA ASN A 326 12.93 99.01 33.34
C ASN A 326 14.09 99.42 32.46
N LEU A 327 13.72 100.13 31.47
CA LEU A 327 14.13 101.54 31.15
C LEU A 327 14.85 101.69 29.76
N PHE A 328 14.21 102.61 29.09
CA PHE A 328 14.66 103.60 28.10
C PHE A 328 15.23 103.19 26.75
N GLY A 329 14.49 103.69 25.73
CA GLY A 329 15.00 104.05 24.43
C GLY A 329 13.91 104.08 23.42
#